data_f645aed7a5eeef2fc765c213a1daad0b
#
_entry.id   f645aed7a5eeef2fc765c213a1daad0b
#
_cell.length_a   1.000
_cell.length_b   1.000
_cell.length_c   1.000
_cell.angle_alpha   90.00
_cell.angle_beta   90.00
_cell.angle_gamma   90.00
#
_symmetry.space_group_name_H-M   'P 1'
#
loop_
_entity.id
_entity.type
_entity.pdbx_description
1 polymer ?
#
loop_
_entity_poly.entity_id
_entity_poly.type
_entity_poly.pdbx_seq_one_letter_code
_entity_poly.pdbx_strand_id
1 'polypeptide(L)'
;MRTPSVILLAVTFAACSGVPGTFDKSNLKPSLFPDYTDVTAPSNIAPLNFIIQEEGDRFITVLENGRKSITVTGKQVRIKDRQWKGLKKDGKIDVTVYKKTGSQWTAMQPFSITLEDDIDPFISYRQIMPSVDSYQDLSIIQRSLESFRSKVVYSNSMVQDLGNGQCINCHHYRNYSTDNMQFHVRQYLGGTVMVIDGNLRKVNLKTDSTISAGVYPA
;
A
#
# COMPACT_ATOMS: atom_id res chain seq x y z
N MET A 1 -35.41 -18.02 62.42
CA MET A 1 -34.15 -17.85 61.65
C MET A 1 -34.56 -17.55 60.20
N ARG A 2 -34.37 -16.31 59.75
CA ARG A 2 -34.64 -15.87 58.39
C ARG A 2 -33.37 -15.87 57.59
N THR A 3 -33.27 -16.67 56.57
CA THR A 3 -32.14 -16.72 55.63
C THR A 3 -32.21 -15.56 54.64
N PRO A 4 -31.16 -14.76 54.41
CA PRO A 4 -31.20 -13.72 53.39
C PRO A 4 -30.97 -14.33 52.00
N SER A 5 -31.90 -14.06 51.09
CA SER A 5 -31.74 -14.36 49.66
C SER A 5 -30.79 -13.34 49.05
N VAL A 6 -29.63 -13.81 48.58
CA VAL A 6 -28.66 -13.01 47.78
C VAL A 6 -29.17 -13.02 46.33
N ILE A 7 -29.63 -11.89 45.85
CA ILE A 7 -29.93 -11.67 44.42
C ILE A 7 -28.62 -11.36 43.72
N LEU A 8 -28.12 -12.32 42.93
CA LEU A 8 -26.94 -12.15 42.07
C LEU A 8 -27.38 -11.36 40.81
N LEU A 9 -27.04 -10.09 40.78
CA LEU A 9 -27.29 -9.24 39.62
C LEU A 9 -26.22 -9.56 38.54
N ALA A 10 -26.56 -10.34 37.53
CA ALA A 10 -25.69 -10.59 36.39
C ALA A 10 -25.64 -9.35 35.50
N VAL A 11 -24.56 -8.57 35.63
CA VAL A 11 -24.29 -7.47 34.71
C VAL A 11 -23.72 -8.07 33.42
N THR A 12 -24.57 -8.23 32.43
CA THR A 12 -24.12 -8.55 31.06
C THR A 12 -23.43 -7.33 30.47
N PHE A 13 -22.10 -7.36 30.40
CA PHE A 13 -21.34 -6.43 29.56
C PHE A 13 -21.69 -6.77 28.10
N ALA A 14 -22.63 -6.04 27.52
CA ALA A 14 -22.77 -5.98 26.07
C ALA A 14 -21.50 -5.33 25.53
N ALA A 15 -20.56 -6.13 25.04
CA ALA A 15 -19.43 -5.64 24.25
C ALA A 15 -20.05 -4.88 23.06
N CYS A 16 -19.89 -3.57 23.00
CA CYS A 16 -20.26 -2.77 21.84
C CYS A 16 -19.40 -3.20 20.64
N SER A 17 -19.87 -4.23 19.96
CA SER A 17 -19.30 -4.68 18.69
C SER A 17 -19.67 -3.69 17.62
N GLY A 18 -19.62 -2.51 17.57
CA GLY A 18 -19.93 -1.49 16.56
C GLY A 18 -20.84 -1.88 15.38
N VAL A 19 -21.18 -3.16 15.28
CA VAL A 19 -22.05 -3.76 14.24
C VAL A 19 -23.51 -3.46 14.57
N PRO A 20 -24.34 -3.05 13.57
CA PRO A 20 -25.78 -2.82 13.78
C PRO A 20 -26.49 -4.08 14.31
N GLY A 21 -27.36 -3.92 15.32
CA GLY A 21 -28.13 -5.04 15.88
C GLY A 21 -29.21 -5.58 14.92
N THR A 22 -29.71 -4.73 14.02
CA THR A 22 -30.69 -5.08 13.00
C THR A 22 -30.28 -4.44 11.67
N PHE A 23 -30.34 -5.19 10.58
CA PHE A 23 -30.03 -4.73 9.23
C PHE A 23 -30.69 -5.61 8.18
N ASP A 24 -30.95 -5.05 7.01
CA ASP A 24 -31.33 -5.80 5.82
C ASP A 24 -30.11 -6.34 5.10
N LYS A 25 -30.28 -7.36 4.28
CA LYS A 25 -29.22 -7.90 3.42
C LYS A 25 -29.40 -7.43 1.99
N SER A 26 -28.33 -6.97 1.38
CA SER A 26 -28.24 -6.67 -0.05
C SER A 26 -27.46 -7.75 -0.78
N ASN A 27 -27.85 -8.05 -2.00
CA ASN A 27 -27.09 -8.91 -2.92
C ASN A 27 -26.07 -8.13 -3.77
N LEU A 28 -25.93 -6.82 -3.52
CA LEU A 28 -24.97 -5.97 -4.24
C LEU A 28 -23.68 -5.85 -3.45
N LYS A 29 -22.53 -6.06 -4.12
CA LYS A 29 -21.21 -5.77 -3.55
C LYS A 29 -21.03 -4.27 -3.37
N PRO A 30 -20.24 -3.82 -2.37
CA PRO A 30 -19.92 -2.41 -2.22
C PRO A 30 -19.02 -1.90 -3.36
N SER A 31 -19.26 -0.67 -3.80
CA SER A 31 -18.33 0.04 -4.68
C SER A 31 -17.19 0.59 -3.84
N LEU A 32 -15.94 0.23 -4.18
CA LEU A 32 -14.73 0.58 -3.43
C LEU A 32 -13.69 1.25 -4.33
N PHE A 33 -12.84 2.07 -3.73
CA PHE A 33 -11.64 2.60 -4.41
C PHE A 33 -10.41 2.55 -3.48
N PRO A 34 -9.32 1.85 -3.83
CA PRO A 34 -9.27 0.85 -4.92
C PRO A 34 -10.28 -0.28 -4.70
N ASP A 35 -10.69 -0.95 -5.78
CA ASP A 35 -11.59 -2.10 -5.68
C ASP A 35 -10.79 -3.35 -5.26
N TYR A 36 -11.08 -3.81 -4.04
CA TYR A 36 -10.49 -5.01 -3.46
C TYR A 36 -11.52 -6.13 -3.29
N THR A 37 -12.63 -6.10 -4.01
CA THR A 37 -13.65 -7.15 -3.93
C THR A 37 -13.14 -8.45 -4.56
N ASP A 38 -13.04 -9.50 -3.73
CA ASP A 38 -12.62 -10.86 -4.12
C ASP A 38 -11.25 -10.92 -4.84
N VAL A 39 -10.30 -10.11 -4.39
CA VAL A 39 -8.93 -10.11 -4.93
C VAL A 39 -8.05 -11.11 -4.20
N THR A 40 -7.02 -11.56 -4.92
CA THR A 40 -5.85 -12.24 -4.34
C THR A 40 -4.72 -11.23 -4.20
N ALA A 41 -4.08 -11.19 -3.03
CA ALA A 41 -3.00 -10.28 -2.72
C ALA A 41 -1.83 -11.03 -2.04
N PRO A 42 -0.59 -10.52 -2.15
CA PRO A 42 0.55 -11.10 -1.44
C PRO A 42 0.38 -11.02 0.07
N SER A 43 0.85 -12.08 0.79
CA SER A 43 0.70 -12.14 2.23
C SER A 43 1.54 -11.09 2.96
N ASN A 44 2.63 -10.61 2.37
CA ASN A 44 3.47 -9.55 2.92
C ASN A 44 3.05 -8.13 2.54
N ILE A 45 1.93 -7.94 1.82
CA ILE A 45 1.46 -6.61 1.41
C ILE A 45 1.10 -5.70 2.61
N ALA A 46 1.28 -4.39 2.44
CA ALA A 46 0.79 -3.35 3.35
C ALA A 46 -0.75 -3.38 3.49
N PRO A 47 -1.33 -2.78 4.54
CA PRO A 47 -2.78 -2.74 4.71
C PRO A 47 -3.52 -2.27 3.46
N LEU A 48 -4.47 -3.07 2.98
CA LEU A 48 -5.32 -2.74 1.85
C LEU A 48 -6.40 -1.74 2.28
N ASN A 49 -6.02 -0.48 2.38
CA ASN A 49 -6.91 0.61 2.73
C ASN A 49 -7.75 1.02 1.53
N PHE A 50 -9.03 1.31 1.74
CA PHE A 50 -9.94 1.69 0.66
C PHE A 50 -10.95 2.75 1.09
N ILE A 51 -11.63 3.31 0.11
CA ILE A 51 -12.73 4.27 0.29
C ILE A 51 -14.00 3.62 -0.25
N ILE A 52 -15.09 3.70 0.52
CA ILE A 52 -16.42 3.26 0.11
C ILE A 52 -17.03 4.38 -0.76
N GLN A 53 -17.37 4.05 -2.01
CA GLN A 53 -17.94 5.00 -2.98
C GLN A 53 -19.49 5.00 -2.99
N GLU A 54 -20.10 4.35 -2.00
CA GLU A 54 -21.55 4.31 -1.86
C GLU A 54 -22.11 5.62 -1.29
N GLU A 55 -23.36 5.95 -1.65
CA GLU A 55 -24.13 6.97 -0.97
C GLU A 55 -24.76 6.41 0.31
N GLY A 56 -24.74 7.17 1.39
CA GLY A 56 -25.28 6.79 2.70
C GLY A 56 -24.79 7.71 3.81
N ASP A 57 -25.51 7.71 4.94
CA ASP A 57 -25.26 8.62 6.07
C ASP A 57 -24.12 8.14 6.98
N ARG A 58 -23.98 6.81 7.13
CA ARG A 58 -22.95 6.18 7.97
C ARG A 58 -22.52 4.85 7.38
N PHE A 59 -21.24 4.49 7.63
CA PHE A 59 -20.66 3.23 7.21
C PHE A 59 -19.94 2.56 8.36
N ILE A 60 -20.06 1.24 8.42
CA ILE A 60 -19.31 0.37 9.31
C ILE A 60 -18.75 -0.77 8.46
N THR A 61 -17.44 -1.00 8.52
CA THR A 61 -16.78 -2.11 7.84
C THR A 61 -16.23 -3.07 8.88
N VAL A 62 -16.56 -4.34 8.74
CA VAL A 62 -16.02 -5.44 9.54
C VAL A 62 -15.07 -6.24 8.66
N LEU A 63 -13.83 -6.44 9.14
CA LEU A 63 -12.84 -7.31 8.51
C LEU A 63 -12.51 -8.42 9.50
N GLU A 64 -12.59 -9.66 9.08
CA GLU A 64 -12.39 -10.80 9.97
C GLU A 64 -11.69 -11.98 9.27
N ASN A 65 -10.99 -12.81 10.04
CA ASN A 65 -10.31 -14.02 9.56
C ASN A 65 -10.68 -15.28 10.36
N GLY A 66 -11.84 -15.29 11.01
CA GLY A 66 -12.30 -16.38 11.88
C GLY A 66 -11.71 -16.36 13.29
N ARG A 67 -10.54 -15.76 13.52
CA ARG A 67 -9.90 -15.61 14.84
C ARG A 67 -9.92 -14.19 15.34
N LYS A 68 -9.86 -13.24 14.44
CA LYS A 68 -9.77 -11.82 14.73
C LYS A 68 -10.76 -11.05 13.89
N SER A 69 -11.45 -10.11 14.52
CA SER A 69 -12.33 -9.16 13.86
C SER A 69 -11.90 -7.74 14.22
N ILE A 70 -11.97 -6.86 13.25
CA ILE A 70 -11.79 -5.41 13.43
C ILE A 70 -12.97 -4.68 12.81
N THR A 71 -13.36 -3.60 13.44
CA THR A 71 -14.43 -2.73 12.94
C THR A 71 -13.86 -1.34 12.66
N VAL A 72 -14.18 -0.82 11.48
CA VAL A 72 -13.80 0.54 11.06
C VAL A 72 -15.07 1.31 10.73
N THR A 73 -15.17 2.55 11.21
CA THR A 73 -16.33 3.42 10.97
C THR A 73 -15.99 4.51 9.97
N GLY A 74 -16.93 4.82 9.08
CA GLY A 74 -16.79 5.87 8.05
C GLY A 74 -16.48 5.33 6.65
N LYS A 75 -16.50 6.23 5.65
CA LYS A 75 -16.22 5.89 4.25
C LYS A 75 -14.75 5.51 4.01
N GLN A 76 -13.80 6.09 4.76
CA GLN A 76 -12.38 5.77 4.64
C GLN A 76 -12.01 4.61 5.55
N VAL A 77 -11.79 3.45 4.98
CA VAL A 77 -11.34 2.26 5.72
C VAL A 77 -9.82 2.27 5.79
N ARG A 78 -9.29 2.65 6.97
CA ARG A 78 -7.86 2.66 7.28
C ARG A 78 -7.57 1.63 8.35
N ILE A 79 -6.74 0.66 8.00
CA ILE A 79 -6.39 -0.47 8.86
C ILE A 79 -5.01 -0.18 9.46
N LYS A 80 -4.89 -0.24 10.79
CA LYS A 80 -3.60 -0.07 11.47
C LYS A 80 -2.70 -1.29 11.22
N ASP A 81 -1.40 -1.08 11.04
CA ASP A 81 -0.42 -2.14 10.77
C ASP A 81 -0.52 -3.33 11.74
N ARG A 82 -0.67 -3.05 13.04
CA ARG A 82 -0.83 -4.09 14.06
C ARG A 82 -2.10 -4.93 13.87
N GLN A 83 -3.18 -4.30 13.43
CA GLN A 83 -4.45 -4.97 13.17
C GLN A 83 -4.32 -5.83 11.90
N TRP A 84 -3.73 -5.25 10.85
CA TRP A 84 -3.48 -5.93 9.58
C TRP A 84 -2.64 -7.19 9.74
N LYS A 85 -1.51 -7.09 10.46
CA LYS A 85 -0.66 -8.26 10.81
C LYS A 85 -1.43 -9.38 11.50
N GLY A 86 -2.45 -9.04 12.29
CA GLY A 86 -3.30 -10.04 12.93
C GLY A 86 -4.31 -10.68 12.00
N LEU A 87 -4.86 -9.92 11.04
CA LEU A 87 -5.83 -10.43 10.06
C LEU A 87 -5.18 -11.33 9.00
N LYS A 88 -3.94 -11.09 8.62
CA LYS A 88 -3.23 -11.83 7.56
C LYS A 88 -2.90 -13.28 7.89
N LYS A 89 -3.02 -13.70 9.15
CA LYS A 89 -2.48 -14.99 9.62
C LYS A 89 -3.12 -16.25 9.01
N ASP A 90 -4.36 -16.15 8.56
CA ASP A 90 -5.13 -17.32 8.12
C ASP A 90 -5.36 -17.34 6.59
N GLY A 91 -4.62 -16.52 5.83
CA GLY A 91 -4.64 -16.53 4.36
C GLY A 91 -5.93 -16.00 3.72
N LYS A 92 -6.93 -15.65 4.52
CA LYS A 92 -8.21 -15.12 4.03
C LYS A 92 -8.77 -14.07 4.98
N ILE A 93 -9.31 -13.00 4.45
CA ILE A 93 -9.98 -11.95 5.20
C ILE A 93 -11.36 -11.76 4.58
N ASP A 94 -12.40 -12.01 5.36
CA ASP A 94 -13.78 -11.72 4.95
C ASP A 94 -14.14 -10.28 5.35
N VAL A 95 -14.81 -9.57 4.46
CA VAL A 95 -15.14 -8.14 4.62
C VAL A 95 -16.64 -7.94 4.43
N THR A 96 -17.28 -7.29 5.40
CA THR A 96 -18.68 -6.89 5.33
C THR A 96 -18.81 -5.39 5.52
N VAL A 97 -19.46 -4.72 4.60
CA VAL A 97 -19.77 -3.29 4.67
C VAL A 97 -21.24 -3.11 5.03
N TYR A 98 -21.49 -2.37 6.10
CA TYR A 98 -22.81 -1.94 6.52
C TYR A 98 -23.01 -0.48 6.16
N LYS A 99 -24.07 -0.18 5.45
CA LYS A 99 -24.49 1.17 5.03
C LYS A 99 -25.75 1.58 5.76
N LYS A 100 -25.78 2.80 6.32
CA LYS A 100 -26.99 3.40 6.89
C LYS A 100 -27.56 4.44 5.95
N THR A 101 -28.87 4.39 5.72
CA THR A 101 -29.64 5.40 4.99
C THR A 101 -30.86 5.73 5.83
N GLY A 102 -30.98 6.98 6.30
CA GLY A 102 -32.00 7.38 7.26
C GLY A 102 -31.90 6.58 8.57
N SER A 103 -32.95 5.85 8.93
CA SER A 103 -32.97 4.99 10.13
C SER A 103 -32.50 3.55 9.87
N GLN A 104 -32.37 3.13 8.62
CA GLN A 104 -32.21 1.73 8.22
C GLN A 104 -30.73 1.39 7.92
N TRP A 105 -30.30 0.23 8.43
CA TRP A 105 -29.00 -0.36 8.09
C TRP A 105 -29.17 -1.45 7.03
N THR A 106 -28.23 -1.51 6.11
CA THR A 106 -28.13 -2.56 5.09
C THR A 106 -26.73 -3.15 5.11
N ALA A 107 -26.63 -4.47 5.30
CA ALA A 107 -25.40 -5.20 5.06
C ALA A 107 -25.27 -5.45 3.55
N MET A 108 -24.23 -4.95 2.94
CA MET A 108 -23.91 -5.23 1.54
C MET A 108 -23.39 -6.66 1.39
N GLN A 109 -23.40 -7.20 0.18
CA GLN A 109 -22.88 -8.54 -0.09
C GLN A 109 -21.43 -8.62 0.39
N PRO A 110 -21.10 -9.55 1.30
CA PRO A 110 -19.72 -9.73 1.74
C PRO A 110 -18.79 -10.14 0.59
N PHE A 111 -17.52 -9.80 0.73
CA PHE A 111 -16.47 -10.23 -0.17
C PHE A 111 -15.23 -10.69 0.60
N SER A 112 -14.29 -11.33 -0.09
CA SER A 112 -13.10 -11.87 0.54
C SER A 112 -11.83 -11.32 -0.12
N ILE A 113 -10.77 -11.19 0.68
CA ILE A 113 -9.41 -10.94 0.24
C ILE A 113 -8.62 -12.21 0.53
N THR A 114 -8.14 -12.89 -0.50
CA THR A 114 -7.28 -14.06 -0.38
C THR A 114 -5.83 -13.60 -0.32
N LEU A 115 -5.03 -14.17 0.59
CA LEU A 115 -3.62 -13.86 0.74
C LEU A 115 -2.81 -15.09 0.36
N GLU A 116 -1.90 -14.93 -0.58
CA GLU A 116 -1.01 -15.98 -1.09
C GLU A 116 0.45 -15.64 -0.81
N ASP A 117 1.36 -16.25 -1.54
CA ASP A 117 2.80 -16.17 -1.33
C ASP A 117 3.33 -14.74 -1.24
N ASP A 118 4.41 -14.58 -0.50
CA ASP A 118 5.15 -13.32 -0.39
C ASP A 118 5.76 -12.93 -1.75
N ILE A 119 5.80 -11.65 -2.01
CA ILE A 119 6.53 -11.07 -3.14
C ILE A 119 7.73 -10.28 -2.66
N ASP A 120 8.59 -9.85 -3.59
CA ASP A 120 9.67 -8.91 -3.30
C ASP A 120 9.14 -7.71 -2.50
N PRO A 121 9.76 -7.38 -1.35
CA PRO A 121 9.22 -6.38 -0.44
C PRO A 121 9.39 -4.93 -0.95
N PHE A 122 10.06 -4.73 -2.08
CA PHE A 122 10.34 -3.40 -2.60
C PHE A 122 10.01 -3.27 -4.08
N ILE A 123 9.52 -2.09 -4.45
CA ILE A 123 9.41 -1.64 -5.83
C ILE A 123 10.21 -0.36 -6.02
N SER A 124 10.90 -0.23 -7.15
CA SER A 124 11.56 0.99 -7.54
C SER A 124 10.94 1.57 -8.80
N TYR A 125 10.80 2.88 -8.83
CA TYR A 125 10.21 3.58 -9.98
C TYR A 125 10.80 4.98 -10.13
N ARG A 126 10.72 5.50 -11.33
CA ARG A 126 11.03 6.89 -11.61
C ARG A 126 9.79 7.74 -11.38
N GLN A 127 9.88 8.67 -10.46
CA GLN A 127 8.84 9.67 -10.23
C GLN A 127 9.07 10.86 -11.16
N ILE A 128 8.06 11.21 -11.93
CA ILE A 128 8.06 12.31 -12.88
C ILE A 128 6.84 13.17 -12.57
N MET A 129 7.04 14.49 -12.50
CA MET A 129 5.92 15.41 -12.46
C MET A 129 5.26 15.50 -13.85
N PRO A 130 3.94 15.67 -13.93
CA PRO A 130 3.22 15.69 -15.20
C PRO A 130 3.38 17.06 -15.92
N SER A 131 4.61 17.43 -16.26
CA SER A 131 4.95 18.66 -16.98
C SER A 131 6.24 18.48 -17.76
N VAL A 132 6.32 19.04 -18.95
CA VAL A 132 7.53 19.02 -19.78
C VAL A 132 8.67 19.81 -19.14
N ASP A 133 8.35 20.84 -18.37
CA ASP A 133 9.32 21.71 -17.72
C ASP A 133 9.85 21.17 -16.38
N SER A 134 9.25 20.09 -15.88
CA SER A 134 9.56 19.51 -14.56
C SER A 134 10.59 18.37 -14.62
N TYR A 135 11.37 18.25 -15.70
CA TYR A 135 12.42 17.22 -15.75
C TYR A 135 13.47 17.38 -14.64
N GLN A 136 13.59 18.57 -14.05
CA GLN A 136 14.47 18.83 -12.91
C GLN A 136 13.99 18.13 -11.62
N ASP A 137 12.70 17.82 -11.52
CA ASP A 137 12.10 17.16 -10.35
C ASP A 137 12.08 15.62 -10.45
N LEU A 138 12.85 15.06 -11.38
CA LEU A 138 12.96 13.61 -11.53
C LEU A 138 13.64 12.97 -10.33
N SER A 139 13.05 11.88 -9.85
CA SER A 139 13.61 11.10 -8.77
C SER A 139 13.46 9.60 -9.03
N ILE A 140 14.41 8.81 -8.57
CA ILE A 140 14.30 7.36 -8.44
C ILE A 140 13.89 7.08 -7.00
N ILE A 141 12.74 6.47 -6.84
CA ILE A 141 12.13 6.15 -5.55
C ILE A 141 12.17 4.64 -5.34
N GLN A 142 12.54 4.21 -4.15
CA GLN A 142 12.32 2.85 -3.66
C GLN A 142 11.19 2.87 -2.64
N ARG A 143 10.14 2.07 -2.87
CA ARG A 143 8.98 1.97 -1.99
C ARG A 143 8.85 0.57 -1.43
N SER A 144 8.62 0.47 -0.12
CA SER A 144 8.25 -0.79 0.51
C SER A 144 6.82 -1.17 0.14
N LEU A 145 6.60 -2.42 -0.24
CA LEU A 145 5.27 -3.00 -0.46
C LEU A 145 4.65 -3.54 0.83
N GLU A 146 5.45 -3.76 1.88
CA GLU A 146 5.00 -4.19 3.21
C GLU A 146 4.53 -3.03 4.09
N SER A 147 4.79 -1.81 3.65
CA SER A 147 4.42 -0.58 4.36
C SER A 147 4.22 0.56 3.36
N PHE A 148 3.77 1.74 3.85
CA PHE A 148 3.64 2.93 3.01
C PHE A 148 4.93 3.78 2.95
N ARG A 149 6.07 3.25 3.43
CA ARG A 149 7.34 3.98 3.44
C ARG A 149 8.00 3.96 2.08
N SER A 150 8.55 5.09 1.70
CA SER A 150 9.40 5.22 0.52
C SER A 150 10.66 6.02 0.87
N LYS A 151 11.71 5.82 0.10
CA LYS A 151 12.92 6.64 0.17
C LYS A 151 13.34 7.07 -1.23
N VAL A 152 13.91 8.26 -1.33
CA VAL A 152 14.59 8.73 -2.54
C VAL A 152 15.94 7.99 -2.65
N VAL A 153 16.13 7.26 -3.75
CA VAL A 153 17.41 6.63 -4.08
C VAL A 153 18.34 7.67 -4.69
N TYR A 154 17.82 8.44 -5.65
CA TYR A 154 18.51 9.57 -6.27
C TYR A 154 17.48 10.59 -6.78
N SER A 155 17.84 11.86 -6.75
CA SER A 155 17.04 12.94 -7.30
C SER A 155 17.91 13.94 -8.02
N ASN A 156 17.41 14.53 -9.10
CA ASN A 156 18.06 15.65 -9.78
C ASN A 156 18.35 16.83 -8.84
N SER A 157 17.50 17.03 -7.82
CA SER A 157 17.68 18.09 -6.82
C SER A 157 18.83 17.86 -5.84
N MET A 158 19.45 16.67 -5.81
CA MET A 158 20.63 16.39 -4.98
C MET A 158 21.88 17.08 -5.52
N VAL A 159 21.88 17.52 -6.77
CA VAL A 159 22.97 18.27 -7.38
C VAL A 159 22.48 19.69 -7.64
N GLN A 160 23.08 20.65 -6.93
CA GLN A 160 22.60 22.04 -6.88
C GLN A 160 23.04 22.92 -8.05
N ASP A 161 23.79 22.42 -9.01
CA ASP A 161 24.16 23.22 -10.18
C ASP A 161 22.99 23.28 -11.19
N LEU A 162 21.99 24.08 -10.83
CA LEU A 162 20.75 24.24 -11.58
C LEU A 162 20.95 24.84 -12.98
N GLY A 163 22.11 25.44 -13.26
CA GLY A 163 22.40 26.03 -14.58
C GLY A 163 22.57 24.99 -15.68
N ASN A 164 22.99 23.78 -15.33
CA ASN A 164 23.33 22.72 -16.30
C ASN A 164 22.29 21.59 -16.32
N GLY A 165 21.41 21.49 -15.33
CA GLY A 165 20.40 20.47 -15.22
C GLY A 165 20.94 19.05 -15.18
N GLN A 166 20.12 18.13 -14.76
CA GLN A 166 20.33 16.68 -14.86
C GLN A 166 19.07 15.99 -15.36
N CYS A 167 19.24 14.86 -16.02
CA CYS A 167 18.13 13.96 -16.35
C CYS A 167 18.55 12.53 -16.00
N ILE A 168 17.90 11.95 -15.01
CA ILE A 168 18.14 10.57 -14.57
C ILE A 168 17.14 9.63 -15.17
N ASN A 169 17.60 8.46 -15.62
CA ASN A 169 16.76 7.46 -16.24
C ASN A 169 17.37 6.07 -16.18
N CYS A 170 16.64 5.08 -16.70
CA CYS A 170 17.13 3.73 -16.96
C CYS A 170 17.71 3.06 -15.71
N HIS A 171 17.01 3.17 -14.60
CA HIS A 171 17.37 2.42 -13.40
C HIS A 171 17.05 0.94 -13.58
N HIS A 172 17.96 0.10 -13.15
CA HIS A 172 17.83 -1.35 -13.22
C HIS A 172 18.52 -2.00 -12.02
N TYR A 173 17.95 -3.10 -11.54
CA TYR A 173 18.49 -3.88 -10.44
C TYR A 173 19.01 -5.23 -10.94
N ARG A 174 20.20 -5.62 -10.52
CA ARG A 174 20.76 -6.92 -10.86
C ARG A 174 19.96 -8.04 -10.17
N ASN A 175 19.35 -8.91 -10.96
CA ASN A 175 18.56 -10.05 -10.47
C ASN A 175 17.53 -9.63 -9.39
N TYR A 176 16.91 -8.47 -9.56
CA TYR A 176 15.94 -7.89 -8.60
C TYR A 176 16.50 -7.62 -7.20
N SER A 177 17.83 -7.69 -7.00
CA SER A 177 18.48 -7.39 -5.72
C SER A 177 18.49 -5.89 -5.45
N THR A 178 18.12 -5.48 -4.25
CA THR A 178 18.15 -4.07 -3.84
C THR A 178 19.56 -3.52 -3.59
N ASP A 179 20.58 -4.39 -3.52
CA ASP A 179 21.97 -4.03 -3.17
C ASP A 179 22.82 -3.68 -4.39
N ASN A 180 22.37 -4.11 -5.56
CA ASN A 180 23.08 -3.91 -6.81
C ASN A 180 22.15 -3.25 -7.82
N MET A 181 22.44 -2.01 -8.18
CA MET A 181 21.65 -1.26 -9.15
C MET A 181 22.51 -0.40 -10.05
N GLN A 182 21.93 0.02 -11.16
CA GLN A 182 22.52 1.04 -12.03
C GLN A 182 21.45 2.03 -12.47
N PHE A 183 21.85 3.23 -12.80
CA PHE A 183 21.05 4.23 -13.50
C PHE A 183 21.92 5.15 -14.33
N HIS A 184 21.33 5.82 -15.32
CA HIS A 184 22.06 6.71 -16.20
C HIS A 184 21.72 8.16 -15.89
N VAL A 185 22.77 8.99 -15.82
CA VAL A 185 22.68 10.44 -15.66
C VAL A 185 23.05 11.09 -16.98
N ARG A 186 22.22 11.98 -17.48
CA ARG A 186 22.49 12.82 -18.65
C ARG A 186 22.78 14.25 -18.23
N GLN A 187 23.40 15.01 -19.12
CA GLN A 187 23.76 16.42 -18.93
C GLN A 187 24.85 16.57 -17.86
N TYR A 188 24.65 17.44 -16.87
CA TYR A 188 25.64 17.74 -15.86
C TYR A 188 26.06 16.47 -15.11
N LEU A 189 27.37 16.26 -15.01
CA LEU A 189 27.96 15.04 -14.43
C LEU A 189 27.50 13.73 -15.10
N GLY A 190 27.16 13.77 -16.38
CA GLY A 190 26.63 12.61 -17.11
C GLY A 190 27.52 11.36 -17.02
N GLY A 191 26.90 10.19 -17.04
CA GLY A 191 27.54 8.88 -16.98
C GLY A 191 26.61 7.82 -16.40
N THR A 192 27.06 6.57 -16.40
CA THR A 192 26.36 5.47 -15.73
C THR A 192 26.82 5.38 -14.28
N VAL A 193 25.89 5.42 -13.37
CA VAL A 193 26.12 5.22 -11.93
C VAL A 193 25.75 3.78 -11.61
N MET A 194 26.65 3.08 -10.93
CA MET A 194 26.46 1.70 -10.46
C MET A 194 26.65 1.64 -8.97
N VAL A 195 25.78 0.90 -8.30
CA VAL A 195 25.97 0.44 -6.92
C VAL A 195 26.27 -1.05 -7.01
N ILE A 196 27.43 -1.46 -6.56
CA ILE A 196 27.87 -2.85 -6.55
C ILE A 196 28.33 -3.17 -5.14
N ASP A 197 27.67 -4.12 -4.50
CA ASP A 197 27.95 -4.52 -3.11
C ASP A 197 28.01 -3.31 -2.16
N GLY A 198 27.05 -2.39 -2.31
CA GLY A 198 26.95 -1.15 -1.54
C GLY A 198 27.93 -0.05 -1.93
N ASN A 199 28.84 -0.27 -2.88
CA ASN A 199 29.82 0.71 -3.33
C ASN A 199 29.32 1.46 -4.57
N LEU A 200 29.24 2.78 -4.46
CA LEU A 200 28.88 3.66 -5.57
C LEU A 200 30.07 3.89 -6.50
N ARG A 201 29.84 3.68 -7.79
CA ARG A 201 30.84 3.94 -8.85
C ARG A 201 30.18 4.67 -10.02
N LYS A 202 30.89 5.65 -10.58
CA LYS A 202 30.56 6.24 -11.88
C LYS A 202 31.40 5.57 -12.94
N VAL A 203 30.78 5.03 -13.97
CA VAL A 203 31.41 4.27 -15.04
C VAL A 203 31.21 5.01 -16.35
N ASN A 204 32.28 5.16 -17.14
CA ASN A 204 32.15 5.59 -18.52
C ASN A 204 32.07 4.36 -19.42
N LEU A 205 30.89 4.15 -20.00
CA LEU A 205 30.65 3.04 -20.94
C LEU A 205 30.95 3.40 -22.40
N LYS A 206 31.48 4.60 -22.67
CA LYS A 206 31.95 4.98 -24.01
C LYS A 206 33.20 4.23 -24.37
N THR A 207 33.25 3.73 -25.57
CA THR A 207 34.43 3.16 -26.23
C THR A 207 34.74 3.97 -27.49
N ASP A 208 35.92 3.81 -28.05
CA ASP A 208 36.34 4.49 -29.31
C ASP A 208 35.45 4.10 -30.50
N SER A 209 34.74 2.97 -30.38
CA SER A 209 33.82 2.45 -31.41
C SER A 209 32.35 2.78 -31.14
N THR A 210 31.99 3.36 -30.01
CA THR A 210 30.60 3.76 -29.69
C THR A 210 30.38 5.25 -29.86
N ILE A 211 29.50 5.63 -30.78
CA ILE A 211 29.18 7.02 -31.14
C ILE A 211 28.47 7.77 -30.01
N SER A 212 27.81 7.07 -29.10
CA SER A 212 27.09 7.69 -28.01
C SER A 212 27.32 6.98 -26.66
N ALA A 213 27.03 7.69 -25.58
CA ALA A 213 27.02 7.12 -24.21
C ALA A 213 25.93 6.07 -23.98
N GLY A 214 25.42 5.51 -24.99
CA GLY A 214 24.08 5.02 -25.02
C GLY A 214 23.90 3.54 -25.13
N VAL A 215 24.70 2.70 -24.58
CA VAL A 215 24.16 1.41 -24.21
C VAL A 215 23.39 1.61 -22.93
N TYR A 216 22.07 1.61 -23.01
CA TYR A 216 21.22 1.42 -21.86
C TYR A 216 21.32 -0.06 -21.50
N PRO A 217 22.07 -0.42 -20.46
CA PRO A 217 22.12 -1.82 -20.06
C PRO A 217 20.72 -2.20 -19.58
N ALA A 218 20.14 -3.15 -20.26
CA ALA A 218 18.91 -3.81 -19.81
C ALA A 218 19.26 -4.92 -18.81
#